data_ce694ea77dccc8eb0bb6210c2c9d2f6b
#
_entry.id   ce694ea77dccc8eb0bb6210c2c9d2f6b
#
_cell.length_a   1.000
_cell.length_b   1.000
_cell.length_c   1.000
_cell.angle_alpha   90.00
_cell.angle_beta   90.00
_cell.angle_gamma   90.00
#
_symmetry.space_group_name_H-M   'P 1'
#
loop_
_entity.id
_entity.type
_entity.pdbx_description
1 polymer ?
#
loop_
_entity_poly.entity_id
_entity_poly.type
_entity_poly.pdbx_seq_one_letter_code
_entity_poly.pdbx_strand_id
1 'polypeptide(L)'
;MIAVHIILILLLVFPAAYYFFFAVAALMYRRTRESSTEKSSFCIMIPAYKSDAFILDTVKAAMNQDYPTEKFRILVISDNMSLHTDELLRSEGAMVLKVSFTNSTKAASLCAAAKYLGPQAVDYTVILDSDNIVSPTFLSDMNDMLRGRNTVVQGHRCAKNTDTPIAVADAIFEEVNNKIFRAGHCSVGLSSALIGSGTAIPYAWFYENVSRLATCGEDKEMELMLLKDGLFVEYADHIDILDEKTRCIENLRRQRLRWMTSQYYLIGKALRELPDAKFKIGYADKLIQWTFPPRILLLTMLPLIAIIYAVAGSPLMSLFIGGTVILYTAILLGLPKWVTLKHIASITTQVPRMLCATLRNIFGKKGDKETFIHTDHQQ
;
A
#
# COMPACT_ATOMS: atom_id res chain seq x y z
N MET A 1 -28.27 -22.56 -13.53
CA MET A 1 -28.67 -21.45 -12.62
C MET A 1 -27.94 -21.49 -11.27
N ILE A 2 -27.92 -22.60 -10.53
CA ILE A 2 -27.25 -22.72 -9.22
C ILE A 2 -25.79 -22.26 -9.26
N ALA A 3 -25.00 -22.68 -10.26
CA ALA A 3 -23.59 -22.28 -10.39
C ALA A 3 -23.40 -20.76 -10.50
N VAL A 4 -24.30 -20.07 -11.21
CA VAL A 4 -24.28 -18.60 -11.33
C VAL A 4 -24.53 -17.93 -9.98
N HIS A 5 -25.49 -18.41 -9.20
CA HIS A 5 -25.75 -17.88 -7.86
C HIS A 5 -24.55 -18.06 -6.94
N ILE A 6 -23.92 -19.26 -6.96
CA ILE A 6 -22.70 -19.52 -6.16
C ILE A 6 -21.57 -18.57 -6.55
N ILE A 7 -21.33 -18.37 -7.86
CA ILE A 7 -20.29 -17.45 -8.35
C ILE A 7 -20.58 -16.02 -7.88
N LEU A 8 -21.81 -15.54 -7.99
CA LEU A 8 -22.18 -14.20 -7.53
C LEU A 8 -22.00 -14.04 -6.02
N ILE A 9 -22.37 -15.04 -5.23
CA ILE A 9 -22.16 -15.04 -3.77
C ILE A 9 -20.66 -14.96 -3.45
N LEU A 10 -19.85 -15.81 -4.07
CA LEU A 10 -18.40 -15.83 -3.83
C LEU A 10 -17.69 -14.55 -4.29
N LEU A 11 -18.16 -13.92 -5.36
CA LEU A 11 -17.52 -12.70 -5.89
C LEU A 11 -18.02 -11.42 -5.25
N LEU A 12 -19.22 -11.38 -4.67
CA LEU A 12 -19.82 -10.14 -4.17
C LEU A 12 -20.12 -10.18 -2.67
N VAL A 13 -20.81 -11.23 -2.19
CA VAL A 13 -21.24 -11.31 -0.79
C VAL A 13 -20.09 -11.71 0.12
N PHE A 14 -19.27 -12.67 -0.27
CA PHE A 14 -18.12 -13.10 0.53
C PHE A 14 -17.11 -11.97 0.76
N PRO A 15 -16.64 -11.20 -0.27
CA PRO A 15 -15.79 -10.04 -0.02
C PRO A 15 -16.46 -8.97 0.86
N ALA A 16 -17.77 -8.76 0.74
CA ALA A 16 -18.48 -7.82 1.60
C ALA A 16 -18.46 -8.27 3.07
N ALA A 17 -18.69 -9.56 3.33
CA ALA A 17 -18.60 -10.13 4.67
C ALA A 17 -17.17 -10.06 5.23
N TYR A 18 -16.17 -10.34 4.39
CA TYR A 18 -14.76 -10.21 4.74
C TYR A 18 -14.40 -8.77 5.14
N TYR A 19 -14.79 -7.78 4.34
CA TYR A 19 -14.53 -6.38 4.65
C TYR A 19 -15.20 -5.95 5.95
N PHE A 20 -16.44 -6.38 6.16
CA PHE A 20 -17.18 -6.07 7.38
C PHE A 20 -16.52 -6.68 8.62
N PHE A 21 -16.12 -7.95 8.55
CA PHE A 21 -15.42 -8.62 9.65
C PHE A 21 -14.17 -7.85 10.08
N PHE A 22 -13.29 -7.51 9.13
CA PHE A 22 -12.06 -6.79 9.45
C PHE A 22 -12.28 -5.31 9.79
N ALA A 23 -13.32 -4.67 9.27
CA ALA A 23 -13.70 -3.31 9.69
C ALA A 23 -14.16 -3.28 11.16
N VAL A 24 -14.93 -4.29 11.60
CA VAL A 24 -15.34 -4.45 13.00
C VAL A 24 -14.12 -4.82 13.86
N ALA A 25 -13.30 -5.77 13.43
CA ALA A 25 -12.07 -6.17 14.13
C ALA A 25 -11.14 -4.96 14.35
N ALA A 26 -11.07 -4.05 13.40
CA ALA A 26 -10.27 -2.82 13.52
C ALA A 26 -10.73 -1.88 14.64
N LEU A 27 -11.96 -2.01 15.16
CA LEU A 27 -12.40 -1.25 16.32
C LEU A 27 -11.74 -1.73 17.61
N MET A 28 -11.24 -2.97 17.63
CA MET A 28 -10.50 -3.56 18.74
C MET A 28 -8.98 -3.34 18.62
N TYR A 29 -8.51 -2.74 17.53
CA TYR A 29 -7.09 -2.47 17.33
C TYR A 29 -6.56 -1.57 18.43
N ARG A 30 -5.58 -2.07 19.16
CA ARG A 30 -4.93 -1.34 20.28
C ARG A 30 -3.47 -1.10 19.92
N ARG A 31 -3.06 0.15 20.05
CA ARG A 31 -1.65 0.52 20.01
C ARG A 31 -0.93 -0.12 21.17
N THR A 32 0.14 -0.79 20.89
CA THR A 32 1.11 -1.16 21.94
C THR A 32 2.23 -0.12 21.88
N ARG A 33 2.22 0.82 22.82
CA ARG A 33 3.32 1.77 23.05
C ARG A 33 4.19 1.26 24.17
N GLU A 34 5.34 0.76 23.83
CA GLU A 34 6.42 0.56 24.78
C GLU A 34 7.60 1.34 24.23
N SER A 35 8.05 2.36 24.97
CA SER A 35 9.25 3.11 24.59
C SER A 35 10.47 2.20 24.70
N SER A 36 11.20 2.06 23.59
CA SER A 36 12.45 1.31 23.56
C SER A 36 13.59 2.18 24.07
N THR A 37 14.32 1.70 25.06
CA THR A 37 15.56 2.35 25.53
C THR A 37 16.73 2.11 24.56
N GLU A 38 16.68 1.06 23.76
CA GLU A 38 17.68 0.76 22.75
C GLU A 38 17.35 1.48 21.44
N LYS A 39 18.30 2.17 20.86
CA LYS A 39 18.15 2.88 19.58
C LYS A 39 18.80 2.09 18.46
N SER A 40 17.97 1.57 17.54
CA SER A 40 18.40 0.88 16.33
C SER A 40 19.00 1.85 15.32
N SER A 41 19.87 1.36 14.45
CA SER A 41 20.38 2.15 13.33
C SER A 41 19.50 2.00 12.09
N PHE A 42 19.26 3.12 11.37
CA PHE A 42 18.38 3.17 10.21
C PHE A 42 19.08 3.66 8.94
N CYS A 43 18.70 3.10 7.79
CA CYS A 43 18.91 3.73 6.49
C CYS A 43 17.57 4.01 5.85
N ILE A 44 17.22 5.30 5.66
CA ILE A 44 16.05 5.71 4.88
C ILE A 44 16.46 5.68 3.41
N MET A 45 15.87 4.78 2.63
CA MET A 45 16.07 4.65 1.20
C MET A 45 14.95 5.36 0.44
N ILE A 46 15.29 6.28 -0.44
CA ILE A 46 14.36 7.07 -1.22
C ILE A 46 14.66 6.87 -2.72
N PRO A 47 13.99 5.90 -3.38
CA PRO A 47 14.06 5.77 -4.83
C PRO A 47 13.46 7.00 -5.51
N ALA A 48 14.22 7.69 -6.35
CA ALA A 48 13.84 8.93 -7.00
C ALA A 48 14.07 8.84 -8.52
N TYR A 49 12.99 8.78 -9.30
CA TYR A 49 13.01 8.79 -10.74
C TYR A 49 12.33 10.05 -11.27
N LYS A 50 13.10 10.96 -11.89
CA LYS A 50 12.61 12.25 -12.42
C LYS A 50 11.79 13.04 -11.39
N SER A 51 12.25 13.04 -10.14
CA SER A 51 11.51 13.60 -8.99
C SER A 51 12.05 14.97 -8.57
N ASP A 52 12.73 15.71 -9.45
CA ASP A 52 13.42 16.97 -9.16
C ASP A 52 12.53 18.01 -8.47
N ALA A 53 11.24 18.03 -8.79
CA ALA A 53 10.32 19.07 -8.35
C ALA A 53 9.93 18.96 -6.85
N PHE A 54 10.04 17.78 -6.22
CA PHE A 54 9.48 17.55 -4.88
C PHE A 54 10.40 16.77 -3.93
N ILE A 55 11.46 16.11 -4.43
CA ILE A 55 12.35 15.27 -3.63
C ILE A 55 13.04 16.03 -2.48
N LEU A 56 13.33 17.30 -2.67
CA LEU A 56 14.03 18.12 -1.68
C LEU A 56 13.23 18.26 -0.39
N ASP A 57 11.91 18.43 -0.48
CA ASP A 57 11.02 18.52 0.70
C ASP A 57 10.98 17.19 1.45
N THR A 58 10.96 16.06 0.73
CA THR A 58 11.01 14.72 1.30
C THR A 58 12.32 14.51 2.08
N VAL A 59 13.46 14.88 1.48
CA VAL A 59 14.77 14.73 2.13
C VAL A 59 14.88 15.64 3.35
N LYS A 60 14.43 16.90 3.28
CA LYS A 60 14.42 17.81 4.42
C LYS A 60 13.58 17.25 5.58
N ALA A 61 12.38 16.74 5.29
CA ALA A 61 11.55 16.11 6.31
C ALA A 61 12.20 14.86 6.92
N ALA A 62 12.84 14.03 6.09
CA ALA A 62 13.55 12.84 6.53
C ALA A 62 14.83 13.14 7.31
N MET A 63 15.52 14.26 7.04
CA MET A 63 16.70 14.72 7.81
C MET A 63 16.32 15.31 9.16
N ASN A 64 15.13 15.92 9.27
CA ASN A 64 14.64 16.57 10.48
C ASN A 64 14.02 15.56 11.45
N GLN A 65 14.85 14.71 12.09
CA GLN A 65 14.39 13.66 12.99
C GLN A 65 14.87 13.88 14.43
N ASP A 66 13.96 13.70 15.40
CA ASP A 66 14.27 13.58 16.84
C ASP A 66 14.87 12.19 17.12
N TYR A 67 16.04 11.94 16.55
CA TYR A 67 16.76 10.67 16.66
C TYR A 67 18.26 10.93 16.63
N PRO A 68 19.11 10.11 17.29
CA PRO A 68 20.54 10.32 17.27
C PRO A 68 21.10 10.33 15.84
N THR A 69 21.80 11.39 15.46
CA THR A 69 22.24 11.64 14.08
C THR A 69 23.21 10.56 13.57
N GLU A 70 23.99 9.95 14.46
CA GLU A 70 24.89 8.85 14.14
C GLU A 70 24.16 7.51 13.93
N LYS A 71 22.88 7.45 14.29
CA LYS A 71 22.06 6.23 14.20
C LYS A 71 21.19 6.19 12.94
N PHE A 72 21.18 7.24 12.12
CA PHE A 72 20.46 7.17 10.86
C PHE A 72 21.21 7.85 9.71
N ARG A 73 20.86 7.44 8.52
CA ARG A 73 21.34 8.04 7.27
C ARG A 73 20.23 8.00 6.22
N ILE A 74 20.28 8.92 5.27
CA ILE A 74 19.36 8.99 4.15
C ILE A 74 20.14 8.67 2.90
N LEU A 75 19.64 7.73 2.10
CA LEU A 75 20.18 7.35 0.81
C LEU A 75 19.13 7.61 -0.28
N VAL A 76 19.37 8.63 -1.10
CA VAL A 76 18.57 8.90 -2.30
C VAL A 76 19.18 8.11 -3.46
N ILE A 77 18.34 7.32 -4.13
CA ILE A 77 18.72 6.59 -5.34
C ILE A 77 18.26 7.43 -6.53
N SER A 78 19.16 8.23 -7.06
CA SER A 78 18.92 9.23 -8.10
C SER A 78 18.96 8.59 -9.48
N ASP A 79 17.77 8.41 -10.09
CA ASP A 79 17.61 7.87 -11.44
C ASP A 79 17.00 8.93 -12.36
N ASN A 80 17.75 9.32 -13.41
CA ASN A 80 17.35 10.37 -14.36
C ASN A 80 16.98 11.72 -13.71
N MET A 81 17.66 12.09 -12.63
CA MET A 81 17.54 13.40 -11.99
C MET A 81 18.65 14.36 -12.45
N SER A 82 18.41 15.66 -12.29
CA SER A 82 19.38 16.69 -12.65
C SER A 82 20.58 16.70 -11.70
N LEU A 83 21.75 17.10 -12.22
CA LEU A 83 22.95 17.26 -11.39
C LEU A 83 22.76 18.31 -10.29
N HIS A 84 22.03 19.38 -10.61
CA HIS A 84 21.71 20.43 -9.64
C HIS A 84 20.92 19.90 -8.45
N THR A 85 19.89 19.08 -8.71
CA THR A 85 19.12 18.44 -7.62
C THR A 85 20.01 17.50 -6.81
N ASP A 86 20.85 16.68 -7.46
CA ASP A 86 21.80 15.80 -6.76
C ASP A 86 22.74 16.58 -5.82
N GLU A 87 23.21 17.77 -6.23
CA GLU A 87 24.08 18.64 -5.42
C GLU A 87 23.31 19.25 -4.24
N LEU A 88 22.07 19.70 -4.46
CA LEU A 88 21.20 20.20 -3.38
C LEU A 88 20.94 19.12 -2.33
N LEU A 89 20.63 17.90 -2.75
CA LEU A 89 20.40 16.80 -1.83
C LEU A 89 21.63 16.47 -0.97
N ARG A 90 22.84 16.52 -1.56
CA ARG A 90 24.09 16.36 -0.81
C ARG A 90 24.33 17.51 0.17
N SER A 91 23.99 18.74 -0.20
CA SER A 91 24.13 19.90 0.70
C SER A 91 23.17 19.83 1.89
N GLU A 92 22.02 19.14 1.75
CA GLU A 92 21.10 18.85 2.87
C GLU A 92 21.57 17.65 3.74
N GLY A 93 22.71 17.01 3.40
CA GLY A 93 23.28 15.90 4.18
C GLY A 93 22.89 14.51 3.70
N ALA A 94 22.13 14.37 2.63
CA ALA A 94 21.77 13.06 2.09
C ALA A 94 22.93 12.43 1.29
N MET A 95 23.06 11.12 1.39
CA MET A 95 23.85 10.32 0.45
C MET A 95 23.08 10.20 -0.87
N VAL A 96 23.75 10.43 -1.99
CA VAL A 96 23.14 10.34 -3.32
C VAL A 96 23.85 9.29 -4.15
N LEU A 97 23.16 8.19 -4.42
CA LEU A 97 23.59 7.13 -5.33
C LEU A 97 23.00 7.39 -6.71
N LYS A 98 23.84 7.86 -7.63
CA LYS A 98 23.43 8.06 -9.03
C LYS A 98 23.37 6.72 -9.76
N VAL A 99 22.23 6.44 -10.39
CA VAL A 99 21.98 5.22 -11.16
C VAL A 99 21.40 5.57 -12.53
N SER A 100 21.47 4.64 -13.46
CA SER A 100 20.82 4.72 -14.76
C SER A 100 20.43 3.31 -15.19
N PHE A 101 19.14 3.06 -15.34
CA PHE A 101 18.62 1.76 -15.73
C PHE A 101 17.98 1.83 -17.12
N THR A 102 18.11 0.76 -17.91
CA THR A 102 17.38 0.62 -19.17
C THR A 102 15.86 0.59 -18.90
N ASN A 103 15.45 -0.08 -17.80
CA ASN A 103 14.08 -0.12 -17.29
C ASN A 103 14.10 0.30 -15.82
N SER A 104 13.80 1.56 -15.56
CA SER A 104 13.75 2.10 -14.20
C SER A 104 12.60 1.50 -13.43
N THR A 105 12.90 0.81 -12.33
CA THR A 105 11.92 0.26 -11.39
C THR A 105 12.34 0.53 -9.96
N LYS A 106 11.37 0.63 -9.06
CA LYS A 106 11.67 0.79 -7.63
C LYS A 106 12.49 -0.39 -7.09
N ALA A 107 12.18 -1.62 -7.51
CA ALA A 107 12.94 -2.81 -7.16
C ALA A 107 14.43 -2.72 -7.58
N ALA A 108 14.70 -2.25 -8.81
CA ALA A 108 16.07 -2.05 -9.29
C ALA A 108 16.83 -1.00 -8.45
N SER A 109 16.17 0.11 -8.12
CA SER A 109 16.73 1.15 -7.27
C SER A 109 17.06 0.64 -5.87
N LEU A 110 16.14 -0.09 -5.24
CA LEU A 110 16.34 -0.70 -3.92
C LEU A 110 17.46 -1.75 -3.93
N CYS A 111 17.56 -2.55 -4.99
CA CYS A 111 18.65 -3.50 -5.16
C CYS A 111 20.01 -2.80 -5.32
N ALA A 112 20.08 -1.70 -6.08
CA ALA A 112 21.30 -0.90 -6.21
C ALA A 112 21.72 -0.26 -4.88
N ALA A 113 20.73 0.24 -4.09
CA ALA A 113 20.99 0.79 -2.76
C ALA A 113 21.58 -0.26 -1.80
N ALA A 114 21.00 -1.47 -1.76
CA ALA A 114 21.52 -2.56 -0.94
C ALA A 114 22.94 -2.95 -1.33
N LYS A 115 23.23 -3.07 -2.62
CA LYS A 115 24.59 -3.36 -3.11
C LYS A 115 25.59 -2.26 -2.75
N TYR A 116 25.18 -1.00 -2.83
CA TYR A 116 26.02 0.14 -2.48
C TYR A 116 26.38 0.18 -1.00
N LEU A 117 25.41 -0.10 -0.13
CA LEU A 117 25.61 -0.11 1.32
C LEU A 117 26.39 -1.34 1.82
N GLY A 118 26.26 -2.46 1.15
CA GLY A 118 26.82 -3.74 1.58
C GLY A 118 26.02 -4.41 2.69
N PRO A 119 26.45 -5.63 3.12
CA PRO A 119 25.77 -6.37 4.18
C PRO A 119 25.98 -5.69 5.56
N GLN A 120 25.01 -5.82 6.44
CA GLN A 120 25.09 -5.34 7.83
C GLN A 120 25.34 -3.83 8.00
N ALA A 121 24.94 -3.03 7.02
CA ALA A 121 25.18 -1.59 7.03
C ALA A 121 24.42 -0.84 8.15
N VAL A 122 23.24 -1.33 8.53
CA VAL A 122 22.35 -0.81 9.57
C VAL A 122 21.50 -1.96 10.14
N ASP A 123 20.74 -1.70 11.19
CA ASP A 123 19.79 -2.67 11.76
C ASP A 123 18.53 -2.76 10.90
N TYR A 124 18.02 -1.61 10.45
CA TYR A 124 16.78 -1.52 9.66
C TYR A 124 16.92 -0.59 8.45
N THR A 125 16.26 -0.96 7.37
CA THR A 125 15.99 -0.03 6.28
C THR A 125 14.55 0.47 6.35
N VAL A 126 14.38 1.76 6.05
CA VAL A 126 13.06 2.37 5.84
C VAL A 126 12.94 2.76 4.37
N ILE A 127 11.84 2.40 3.74
CA ILE A 127 11.57 2.79 2.35
C ILE A 127 10.58 3.94 2.37
N LEU A 128 10.91 5.07 1.73
CA LEU A 128 10.01 6.19 1.47
C LEU A 128 9.92 6.45 -0.03
N ASP A 129 8.74 6.85 -0.51
CA ASP A 129 8.59 7.38 -1.86
C ASP A 129 9.12 8.82 -1.92
N SER A 130 9.49 9.28 -3.11
CA SER A 130 10.16 10.58 -3.30
C SER A 130 9.30 11.82 -3.04
N ASP A 131 8.01 11.63 -2.76
CA ASP A 131 7.01 12.68 -2.43
C ASP A 131 6.48 12.58 -1.00
N ASN A 132 6.99 11.64 -0.21
CA ASN A 132 6.52 11.40 1.15
C ASN A 132 7.08 12.43 2.14
N ILE A 133 6.22 12.88 3.05
CA ILE A 133 6.59 13.74 4.16
C ILE A 133 6.33 12.99 5.47
N VAL A 134 7.32 12.99 6.35
CA VAL A 134 7.28 12.33 7.65
C VAL A 134 7.47 13.35 8.78
N SER A 135 6.95 13.03 9.98
CA SER A 135 7.10 13.86 11.17
C SER A 135 8.53 13.81 11.74
N PRO A 136 8.95 14.79 12.57
CA PRO A 136 10.23 14.71 13.28
C PRO A 136 10.34 13.51 14.22
N THR A 137 9.24 12.97 14.71
CA THR A 137 9.24 11.78 15.61
C THR A 137 9.21 10.45 14.86
N PHE A 138 9.20 10.46 13.51
CA PHE A 138 9.00 9.27 12.68
C PHE A 138 9.96 8.13 13.03
N LEU A 139 11.26 8.38 13.12
CA LEU A 139 12.24 7.33 13.45
C LEU A 139 12.15 6.87 14.91
N SER A 140 11.87 7.77 15.85
CA SER A 140 11.68 7.39 17.26
C SER A 140 10.43 6.53 17.44
N ASP A 141 9.33 6.91 16.78
CA ASP A 141 8.08 6.14 16.82
C ASP A 141 8.23 4.78 16.11
N MET A 142 8.96 4.73 14.97
CA MET A 142 9.30 3.46 14.31
C MET A 142 10.13 2.56 15.22
N ASN A 143 11.15 3.12 15.88
CA ASN A 143 12.01 2.37 16.80
C ASN A 143 11.22 1.75 17.96
N ASP A 144 10.26 2.47 18.49
CA ASP A 144 9.41 1.98 19.60
C ASP A 144 8.47 0.84 19.17
N MET A 145 8.19 0.71 17.86
CA MET A 145 7.42 -0.40 17.31
C MET A 145 8.25 -1.65 17.02
N LEU A 146 9.59 -1.53 16.94
CA LEU A 146 10.48 -2.65 16.60
C LEU A 146 10.70 -3.57 17.81
N ARG A 147 10.00 -4.70 17.81
CA ARG A 147 10.08 -5.71 18.88
C ARG A 147 10.93 -6.88 18.44
N GLY A 148 12.22 -6.79 18.74
CA GLY A 148 13.19 -7.80 18.34
C GLY A 148 13.62 -7.68 16.86
N ARG A 149 14.59 -8.50 16.47
CA ARG A 149 15.32 -8.35 15.19
C ARG A 149 14.51 -8.67 13.92
N ASN A 150 13.30 -9.22 14.05
CA ASN A 150 12.53 -9.72 12.91
C ASN A 150 11.17 -9.01 12.73
N THR A 151 10.95 -7.88 13.40
CA THR A 151 9.70 -7.13 13.26
C THR A 151 9.78 -6.22 12.03
N VAL A 152 8.77 -6.29 11.18
CA VAL A 152 8.55 -5.34 10.07
C VAL A 152 7.44 -4.40 10.50
N VAL A 153 7.60 -3.09 10.28
CA VAL A 153 6.61 -2.09 10.67
C VAL A 153 6.14 -1.34 9.42
N GLN A 154 4.84 -1.32 9.22
CA GLN A 154 4.18 -0.47 8.22
C GLN A 154 3.52 0.71 8.91
N GLY A 155 3.95 1.93 8.58
CA GLY A 155 3.32 3.16 9.05
C GLY A 155 2.00 3.46 8.34
N HIS A 156 1.31 4.50 8.82
CA HIS A 156 0.02 4.97 8.32
C HIS A 156 0.23 5.91 7.14
N ARG A 157 0.09 5.40 5.91
CA ARG A 157 0.08 6.26 4.74
C ARG A 157 -1.24 7.00 4.62
N CYS A 158 -1.19 8.33 4.58
CA CYS A 158 -2.34 9.22 4.50
C CYS A 158 -2.14 10.30 3.44
N ALA A 159 -3.22 10.98 3.07
CA ALA A 159 -3.18 11.95 1.98
C ALA A 159 -2.51 13.26 2.40
N LYS A 160 -1.56 13.74 1.58
CA LYS A 160 -1.01 15.09 1.64
C LYS A 160 -1.98 16.12 1.06
N ASN A 161 -2.79 15.73 0.06
CA ASN A 161 -3.74 16.59 -0.63
C ASN A 161 -5.12 15.94 -0.78
N THR A 162 -6.17 16.79 -0.72
CA THR A 162 -7.57 16.43 -0.93
C THR A 162 -8.29 17.51 -1.75
N ASP A 163 -7.59 18.13 -2.66
CA ASP A 163 -7.98 19.33 -3.42
C ASP A 163 -8.88 19.02 -4.62
N THR A 164 -8.96 17.75 -5.05
CA THR A 164 -9.85 17.31 -6.13
C THR A 164 -10.74 16.15 -5.70
N PRO A 165 -11.91 15.94 -6.35
CA PRO A 165 -12.78 14.79 -6.05
C PRO A 165 -12.08 13.43 -6.21
N ILE A 166 -11.12 13.33 -7.15
CA ILE A 166 -10.34 12.11 -7.37
C ILE A 166 -9.33 11.89 -6.23
N ALA A 167 -8.62 12.95 -5.80
CA ALA A 167 -7.69 12.86 -4.66
C ALA A 167 -8.44 12.51 -3.37
N VAL A 168 -9.62 13.10 -3.13
CA VAL A 168 -10.48 12.74 -2.00
C VAL A 168 -10.91 11.27 -2.06
N ALA A 169 -11.32 10.78 -3.24
CA ALA A 169 -11.71 9.38 -3.41
C ALA A 169 -10.53 8.42 -3.15
N ASP A 170 -9.35 8.75 -3.66
CA ASP A 170 -8.13 7.94 -3.45
C ASP A 170 -7.70 7.95 -1.98
N ALA A 171 -7.74 9.10 -1.31
CA ALA A 171 -7.49 9.26 0.12
C ALA A 171 -8.45 8.40 0.96
N ILE A 172 -9.76 8.44 0.69
CA ILE A 172 -10.75 7.62 1.41
C ILE A 172 -10.51 6.13 1.18
N PHE A 173 -10.20 5.72 -0.05
CA PHE A 173 -9.89 4.31 -0.33
C PHE A 173 -8.62 3.84 0.42
N GLU A 174 -7.62 4.71 0.57
CA GLU A 174 -6.43 4.41 1.36
C GLU A 174 -6.78 4.24 2.85
N GLU A 175 -7.58 5.14 3.42
CA GLU A 175 -7.99 5.06 4.82
C GLU A 175 -8.83 3.81 5.11
N VAL A 176 -9.73 3.45 4.20
CA VAL A 176 -10.48 2.19 4.29
C VAL A 176 -9.53 0.98 4.23
N ASN A 177 -8.46 1.03 3.42
CA ASN A 177 -7.42 -0.01 3.40
C ASN A 177 -6.64 -0.04 4.73
N ASN A 178 -6.26 1.13 5.27
CA ASN A 178 -5.60 1.25 6.57
C ASN A 178 -6.44 0.57 7.67
N LYS A 179 -7.75 0.79 7.62
CA LYS A 179 -8.66 0.21 8.60
C LYS A 179 -8.82 -1.29 8.43
N ILE A 180 -9.16 -1.75 7.23
CA ILE A 180 -9.51 -3.15 6.96
C ILE A 180 -8.27 -4.04 6.88
N PHE A 181 -7.34 -3.73 5.96
CA PHE A 181 -6.21 -4.62 5.62
C PHE A 181 -4.97 -4.45 6.50
N ARG A 182 -4.95 -3.47 7.39
CA ARG A 182 -3.86 -3.21 8.34
C ARG A 182 -4.35 -3.34 9.77
N ALA A 183 -5.02 -2.34 10.33
CA ALA A 183 -5.50 -2.37 11.71
C ALA A 183 -6.39 -3.59 12.01
N GLY A 184 -7.36 -3.90 11.13
CA GLY A 184 -8.26 -5.04 11.29
C GLY A 184 -7.54 -6.39 11.28
N HIS A 185 -6.56 -6.55 10.39
CA HIS A 185 -5.75 -7.77 10.32
C HIS A 185 -4.88 -7.93 11.56
N CYS A 186 -4.14 -6.87 11.94
CA CYS A 186 -3.31 -6.91 13.15
C CYS A 186 -4.12 -7.19 14.41
N SER A 187 -5.36 -6.70 14.52
CA SER A 187 -6.19 -6.93 15.71
C SER A 187 -6.60 -8.38 15.93
N VAL A 188 -6.58 -9.21 14.89
CA VAL A 188 -6.87 -10.66 14.96
C VAL A 188 -5.61 -11.54 14.79
N GLY A 189 -4.41 -10.96 14.88
CA GLY A 189 -3.15 -11.69 14.78
C GLY A 189 -2.73 -12.04 13.35
N LEU A 190 -3.29 -11.38 12.33
CA LEU A 190 -2.85 -11.47 10.95
C LEU A 190 -1.92 -10.30 10.59
N SER A 191 -1.04 -10.53 9.63
CA SER A 191 -0.07 -9.53 9.17
C SER A 191 -0.74 -8.36 8.47
N SER A 192 -0.30 -7.13 8.75
CA SER A 192 -0.65 -5.93 8.01
C SER A 192 -0.31 -6.06 6.53
N ALA A 193 -1.10 -5.43 5.67
CA ALA A 193 -0.73 -5.26 4.27
C ALA A 193 0.40 -4.24 4.13
N LEU A 194 1.39 -4.55 3.29
CA LEU A 194 2.42 -3.61 2.84
C LEU A 194 1.88 -2.65 1.78
N ILE A 195 2.50 -1.47 1.71
CA ILE A 195 2.14 -0.43 0.73
C ILE A 195 3.37 0.17 0.03
N GLY A 196 4.52 -0.41 0.23
CA GLY A 196 5.76 -0.03 -0.46
C GLY A 196 6.42 1.25 0.04
N SER A 197 5.78 2.01 0.93
CA SER A 197 6.33 3.24 1.50
C SER A 197 6.00 3.34 2.99
N GLY A 198 6.85 4.03 3.77
CA GLY A 198 6.71 4.11 5.22
C GLY A 198 6.86 2.76 5.91
N THR A 199 7.72 1.88 5.38
CA THR A 199 7.93 0.53 5.89
C THR A 199 9.34 0.40 6.44
N ALA A 200 9.48 -0.02 7.71
CA ALA A 200 10.75 -0.41 8.31
C ALA A 200 10.93 -1.92 8.24
N ILE A 201 12.05 -2.37 7.70
CA ILE A 201 12.36 -3.79 7.43
C ILE A 201 13.73 -4.12 8.01
N PRO A 202 13.94 -5.28 8.70
CA PRO A 202 15.26 -5.74 9.11
C PRO A 202 16.22 -5.76 7.94
N TYR A 203 17.33 -5.01 8.04
CA TYR A 203 18.21 -4.80 6.90
C TYR A 203 18.88 -6.08 6.42
N ALA A 204 19.23 -6.98 7.32
CA ALA A 204 19.83 -8.27 6.94
C ALA A 204 18.90 -9.07 6.02
N TRP A 205 17.63 -9.20 6.40
CA TRP A 205 16.62 -9.87 5.55
C TRP A 205 16.44 -9.14 4.22
N PHE A 206 16.34 -7.81 4.25
CA PHE A 206 16.18 -6.99 3.06
C PHE A 206 17.34 -7.17 2.08
N TYR A 207 18.59 -7.11 2.58
CA TYR A 207 19.80 -7.28 1.78
C TYR A 207 19.84 -8.64 1.04
N GLU A 208 19.48 -9.72 1.72
CA GLU A 208 19.45 -11.07 1.16
C GLU A 208 18.36 -11.27 0.11
N ASN A 209 17.24 -10.53 0.22
CA ASN A 209 16.03 -10.82 -0.54
C ASN A 209 15.70 -9.78 -1.61
N VAL A 210 16.16 -8.53 -1.51
CA VAL A 210 15.79 -7.44 -2.43
C VAL A 210 16.12 -7.72 -3.89
N SER A 211 17.19 -8.47 -4.17
CA SER A 211 17.60 -8.85 -5.53
C SER A 211 16.65 -9.84 -6.21
N ARG A 212 15.73 -10.44 -5.44
CA ARG A 212 14.73 -11.42 -5.93
C ARG A 212 13.43 -10.76 -6.37
N LEU A 213 13.27 -9.45 -6.09
CA LEU A 213 12.10 -8.68 -6.52
C LEU A 213 12.13 -8.52 -8.05
N ALA A 214 11.10 -8.99 -8.72
CA ALA A 214 11.03 -9.06 -10.18
C ALA A 214 9.84 -8.30 -10.79
N THR A 215 8.88 -7.84 -9.97
CA THR A 215 7.64 -7.22 -10.45
C THR A 215 7.60 -5.72 -10.22
N CYS A 216 6.70 -5.02 -10.94
CA CYS A 216 6.39 -3.61 -10.69
C CYS A 216 5.48 -3.39 -9.46
N GLY A 217 5.12 -4.46 -8.75
CA GLY A 217 4.43 -4.46 -7.45
C GLY A 217 5.36 -5.06 -6.41
N GLU A 218 6.53 -4.45 -6.24
CA GLU A 218 7.58 -4.89 -5.32
C GLU A 218 7.10 -4.99 -3.89
N ASP A 219 6.13 -4.17 -3.48
CA ASP A 219 5.50 -4.19 -2.16
C ASP A 219 4.74 -5.50 -1.92
N LYS A 220 3.90 -5.91 -2.86
CA LYS A 220 3.16 -7.18 -2.77
C LYS A 220 4.06 -8.39 -2.85
N GLU A 221 5.09 -8.33 -3.70
CA GLU A 221 6.07 -9.40 -3.80
C GLU A 221 6.87 -9.53 -2.51
N MET A 222 7.29 -8.40 -1.93
CA MET A 222 7.99 -8.34 -0.64
C MET A 222 7.09 -8.85 0.49
N GLU A 223 5.82 -8.47 0.52
CA GLU A 223 4.84 -8.97 1.50
C GLU A 223 4.74 -10.50 1.49
N LEU A 224 4.65 -11.12 0.32
CA LEU A 224 4.64 -12.58 0.21
C LEU A 224 5.94 -13.21 0.70
N MET A 225 7.08 -12.63 0.37
CA MET A 225 8.39 -13.14 0.80
C MET A 225 8.54 -13.07 2.33
N LEU A 226 8.10 -11.96 2.95
CA LEU A 226 8.08 -11.81 4.40
C LEU A 226 7.22 -12.88 5.07
N LEU A 227 6.00 -13.08 4.60
CA LEU A 227 5.09 -14.11 5.14
C LEU A 227 5.62 -15.54 4.91
N LYS A 228 6.26 -15.78 3.76
CA LYS A 228 6.92 -17.04 3.46
C LYS A 228 8.02 -17.36 4.47
N ASP A 229 8.80 -16.35 4.84
CA ASP A 229 9.88 -16.47 5.82
C ASP A 229 9.41 -16.40 7.27
N GLY A 230 8.11 -16.15 7.50
CA GLY A 230 7.49 -16.09 8.82
C GLY A 230 7.70 -14.77 9.54
N LEU A 231 8.01 -13.70 8.80
CA LEU A 231 8.07 -12.35 9.35
C LEU A 231 6.67 -11.74 9.36
N PHE A 232 6.34 -11.10 10.48
CA PHE A 232 5.06 -10.44 10.69
C PHE A 232 5.20 -8.94 10.42
N VAL A 233 4.23 -8.35 9.71
CA VAL A 233 4.17 -6.91 9.49
C VAL A 233 3.20 -6.31 10.51
N GLU A 234 3.75 -5.54 11.44
CA GLU A 234 2.99 -4.74 12.39
C GLU A 234 2.48 -3.46 11.71
N TYR A 235 1.34 -2.96 12.15
CA TYR A 235 0.80 -1.70 11.67
C TYR A 235 0.95 -0.60 12.73
N ALA A 236 1.50 0.54 12.33
CA ALA A 236 1.65 1.71 13.20
C ALA A 236 0.68 2.83 12.75
N ASP A 237 -0.55 2.81 13.29
CA ASP A 237 -1.62 3.73 12.91
C ASP A 237 -1.40 5.19 13.35
N HIS A 238 -0.35 5.46 14.11
CA HIS A 238 0.03 6.78 14.63
C HIS A 238 1.29 7.36 13.95
N ILE A 239 1.93 6.61 13.07
CA ILE A 239 3.10 7.06 12.33
C ILE A 239 2.66 7.48 10.95
N ASP A 240 2.29 8.75 10.82
CA ASP A 240 1.77 9.29 9.57
C ASP A 240 2.87 9.47 8.52
N ILE A 241 2.62 8.99 7.31
CA ILE A 241 3.39 9.24 6.10
C ILE A 241 2.48 9.96 5.11
N LEU A 242 2.68 11.25 4.94
CA LEU A 242 1.92 12.06 4.00
C LEU A 242 2.35 11.73 2.56
N ASP A 243 1.39 11.36 1.73
CA ASP A 243 1.58 10.87 0.37
C ASP A 243 0.73 11.69 -0.62
N GLU A 244 1.31 12.08 -1.75
CA GLU A 244 0.62 12.87 -2.77
C GLU A 244 -0.42 12.02 -3.50
N LYS A 245 -1.71 12.40 -3.40
CA LYS A 245 -2.80 11.71 -4.10
C LYS A 245 -2.99 12.25 -5.51
N THR A 246 -3.27 11.33 -6.44
CA THR A 246 -3.46 11.72 -7.83
C THR A 246 -4.71 12.59 -8.03
N ARG A 247 -4.58 13.66 -8.80
CA ARG A 247 -5.67 14.60 -9.12
C ARG A 247 -6.47 14.20 -10.35
N CYS A 248 -5.95 13.25 -11.14
CA CYS A 248 -6.46 12.91 -12.46
C CYS A 248 -6.92 11.44 -12.51
N ILE A 249 -8.11 11.20 -13.11
CA ILE A 249 -8.67 9.84 -13.25
C ILE A 249 -7.80 8.92 -14.12
N GLU A 250 -7.10 9.47 -15.12
CA GLU A 250 -6.26 8.68 -16.01
C GLU A 250 -4.99 8.19 -15.28
N ASN A 251 -4.39 9.02 -14.44
CA ASN A 251 -3.25 8.63 -13.61
C ASN A 251 -3.67 7.57 -12.57
N LEU A 252 -4.84 7.75 -11.94
CA LEU A 252 -5.43 6.74 -11.05
C LEU A 252 -5.66 5.41 -11.79
N ARG A 253 -6.18 5.45 -13.03
CA ARG A 253 -6.40 4.27 -13.87
C ARG A 253 -5.09 3.52 -14.14
N ARG A 254 -4.04 4.25 -14.56
CA ARG A 254 -2.71 3.68 -14.85
C ARG A 254 -2.08 3.06 -13.61
N GLN A 255 -2.12 3.75 -12.49
CA GLN A 255 -1.62 3.24 -11.21
C GLN A 255 -2.33 1.94 -10.82
N ARG A 256 -3.67 1.90 -10.89
CA ARG A 256 -4.46 0.71 -10.57
C ARG A 256 -4.27 -0.43 -11.56
N LEU A 257 -4.06 -0.14 -12.85
CA LEU A 257 -3.72 -1.16 -13.84
C LEU A 257 -2.40 -1.85 -13.48
N ARG A 258 -1.37 -1.08 -13.12
CA ARG A 258 -0.08 -1.62 -12.69
C ARG A 258 -0.23 -2.55 -11.48
N TRP A 259 -0.99 -2.10 -10.46
CA TRP A 259 -1.23 -2.92 -9.26
C TRP A 259 -2.00 -4.22 -9.55
N MET A 260 -3.03 -4.15 -10.38
CA MET A 260 -3.80 -5.32 -10.79
C MET A 260 -2.95 -6.31 -11.58
N THR A 261 -2.14 -5.83 -12.51
CA THR A 261 -1.27 -6.69 -13.34
C THR A 261 -0.26 -7.45 -12.47
N SER A 262 0.43 -6.75 -11.57
CA SER A 262 1.36 -7.37 -10.61
C SER A 262 0.66 -8.37 -9.70
N GLN A 263 -0.52 -8.04 -9.20
CA GLN A 263 -1.32 -8.91 -8.32
C GLN A 263 -1.70 -10.22 -9.03
N TYR A 264 -2.20 -10.17 -10.26
CA TYR A 264 -2.56 -11.38 -11.02
C TYR A 264 -1.35 -12.25 -11.34
N TYR A 265 -0.21 -11.65 -11.65
CA TYR A 265 1.03 -12.38 -11.84
C TYR A 265 1.46 -13.12 -10.56
N LEU A 266 1.39 -12.43 -9.42
CA LEU A 266 1.81 -12.97 -8.14
C LEU A 266 0.88 -14.06 -7.59
N ILE A 267 -0.42 -14.10 -7.93
CA ILE A 267 -1.34 -15.15 -7.49
C ILE A 267 -0.83 -16.53 -7.90
N GLY A 268 -0.39 -16.67 -9.15
CA GLY A 268 0.13 -17.96 -9.65
C GLY A 268 1.42 -18.41 -8.95
N LYS A 269 2.31 -17.46 -8.59
CA LYS A 269 3.51 -17.71 -7.77
C LYS A 269 3.11 -18.11 -6.36
N ALA A 270 2.22 -17.33 -5.76
CA ALA A 270 1.79 -17.50 -4.38
C ALA A 270 1.07 -18.83 -4.12
N LEU A 271 0.24 -19.30 -5.06
CA LEU A 271 -0.41 -20.63 -4.95
C LEU A 271 0.62 -21.77 -4.91
N ARG A 272 1.70 -21.67 -5.67
CA ARG A 272 2.75 -22.68 -5.69
C ARG A 272 3.62 -22.67 -4.43
N GLU A 273 3.80 -21.50 -3.83
CA GLU A 273 4.66 -21.29 -2.66
C GLU A 273 3.93 -21.45 -1.31
N LEU A 274 2.59 -21.48 -1.31
CA LEU A 274 1.77 -21.62 -0.09
C LEU A 274 2.15 -22.85 0.78
N PRO A 275 2.46 -24.03 0.25
CA PRO A 275 2.85 -25.19 1.08
C PRO A 275 4.10 -24.92 1.93
N ASP A 276 5.05 -24.13 1.40
CA ASP A 276 6.35 -23.84 1.99
C ASP A 276 6.33 -22.60 2.90
N ALA A 277 5.21 -21.86 2.96
CA ALA A 277 5.08 -20.66 3.77
C ALA A 277 5.14 -20.99 5.27
N LYS A 278 5.96 -20.27 6.03
CA LYS A 278 6.04 -20.45 7.49
C LYS A 278 4.79 -19.90 8.17
N PHE A 279 4.27 -18.76 7.73
CA PHE A 279 3.01 -18.19 8.22
C PHE A 279 1.85 -18.49 7.25
N LYS A 280 1.46 -19.75 7.18
CA LYS A 280 0.48 -20.29 6.20
C LYS A 280 -0.87 -19.56 6.22
N ILE A 281 -1.41 -19.26 7.40
CA ILE A 281 -2.73 -18.60 7.54
C ILE A 281 -2.66 -17.19 6.95
N GLY A 282 -1.65 -16.38 7.32
CA GLY A 282 -1.47 -15.04 6.78
C GLY A 282 -1.19 -15.06 5.28
N TYR A 283 -0.46 -16.05 4.79
CA TYR A 283 -0.18 -16.22 3.37
C TYR A 283 -1.44 -16.59 2.55
N ALA A 284 -2.25 -17.51 3.06
CA ALA A 284 -3.54 -17.89 2.45
C ALA A 284 -4.53 -16.73 2.47
N ASP A 285 -4.56 -15.95 3.56
CA ASP A 285 -5.37 -14.75 3.69
C ASP A 285 -5.05 -13.72 2.60
N LYS A 286 -3.76 -13.47 2.30
CA LYS A 286 -3.36 -12.59 1.19
C LYS A 286 -3.81 -13.10 -0.17
N LEU A 287 -3.72 -14.41 -0.40
CA LEU A 287 -4.25 -15.01 -1.62
C LEU A 287 -5.76 -14.76 -1.77
N ILE A 288 -6.53 -14.93 -0.70
CA ILE A 288 -7.97 -14.65 -0.69
C ILE A 288 -8.23 -13.18 -1.02
N GLN A 289 -7.54 -12.23 -0.35
CA GLN A 289 -7.67 -10.80 -0.61
C GLN A 289 -7.42 -10.46 -2.10
N TRP A 290 -6.46 -11.09 -2.72
CA TRP A 290 -6.07 -10.82 -4.11
C TRP A 290 -7.05 -11.37 -5.14
N THR A 291 -7.95 -12.29 -4.74
CA THR A 291 -9.04 -12.75 -5.61
C THR A 291 -10.24 -11.80 -5.63
N PHE A 292 -10.31 -10.84 -4.72
CA PHE A 292 -11.45 -9.95 -4.62
C PHE A 292 -11.54 -8.99 -5.81
N PRO A 293 -12.76 -8.74 -6.31
CA PRO A 293 -12.97 -7.72 -7.32
C PRO A 293 -12.56 -6.33 -6.82
N PRO A 294 -12.16 -5.42 -7.72
CA PRO A 294 -11.96 -4.03 -7.37
C PRO A 294 -13.15 -3.46 -6.59
N ARG A 295 -12.88 -2.74 -5.49
CA ARG A 295 -13.91 -2.26 -4.56
C ARG A 295 -15.04 -1.46 -5.24
N ILE A 296 -14.70 -0.68 -6.28
CA ILE A 296 -15.71 0.07 -7.03
C ILE A 296 -16.74 -0.85 -7.69
N LEU A 297 -16.34 -2.04 -8.13
CA LEU A 297 -17.29 -3.05 -8.65
C LEU A 297 -18.16 -3.61 -7.52
N LEU A 298 -17.60 -3.89 -6.36
CA LEU A 298 -18.41 -4.35 -5.21
C LEU A 298 -19.46 -3.31 -4.84
N LEU A 299 -19.05 -2.03 -4.74
CA LEU A 299 -19.94 -0.92 -4.38
C LEU A 299 -21.06 -0.67 -5.40
N THR A 300 -20.85 -1.01 -6.67
CA THR A 300 -21.85 -0.79 -7.73
C THR A 300 -22.64 -2.04 -8.08
N MET A 301 -21.97 -3.19 -8.20
CA MET A 301 -22.62 -4.44 -8.66
C MET A 301 -23.45 -5.10 -7.57
N LEU A 302 -23.01 -5.06 -6.31
CA LEU A 302 -23.74 -5.73 -5.22
C LEU A 302 -25.16 -5.15 -5.03
N PRO A 303 -25.36 -3.80 -4.91
CA PRO A 303 -26.71 -3.23 -4.86
C PRO A 303 -27.49 -3.43 -6.16
N LEU A 304 -26.84 -3.38 -7.34
CA LEU A 304 -27.51 -3.64 -8.61
C LEU A 304 -28.08 -5.08 -8.68
N ILE A 305 -27.27 -6.06 -8.29
CA ILE A 305 -27.70 -7.47 -8.22
C ILE A 305 -28.81 -7.64 -7.17
N ALA A 306 -28.73 -6.97 -6.03
CA ALA A 306 -29.81 -6.99 -5.03
C ALA A 306 -31.15 -6.49 -5.62
N ILE A 307 -31.12 -5.40 -6.40
CA ILE A 307 -32.32 -4.87 -7.10
C ILE A 307 -32.83 -5.88 -8.13
N ILE A 308 -31.97 -6.48 -8.95
CA ILE A 308 -32.37 -7.49 -9.95
C ILE A 308 -33.08 -8.67 -9.28
N TYR A 309 -32.52 -9.19 -8.19
CA TYR A 309 -33.15 -10.31 -7.45
C TYR A 309 -34.46 -9.90 -6.76
N ALA A 310 -34.55 -8.63 -6.31
CA ALA A 310 -35.81 -8.11 -5.72
C ALA A 310 -36.91 -8.05 -6.78
N VAL A 311 -36.62 -7.50 -7.98
CA VAL A 311 -37.60 -7.41 -9.09
C VAL A 311 -37.99 -8.80 -9.58
N ALA A 312 -37.07 -9.77 -9.57
CA ALA A 312 -37.33 -11.16 -9.95
C ALA A 312 -38.08 -11.96 -8.87
N GLY A 313 -38.39 -11.38 -7.69
CA GLY A 313 -39.03 -12.08 -6.58
C GLY A 313 -38.24 -13.25 -6.00
N SER A 314 -36.91 -13.24 -6.16
CA SER A 314 -36.06 -14.34 -5.75
C SER A 314 -35.80 -14.34 -4.25
N PRO A 315 -35.82 -15.53 -3.56
CA PRO A 315 -35.48 -15.62 -2.14
C PRO A 315 -34.04 -15.21 -1.81
N LEU A 316 -33.12 -15.18 -2.80
CA LEU A 316 -31.74 -14.72 -2.65
C LEU A 316 -31.63 -13.20 -2.52
N MET A 317 -32.70 -12.44 -2.76
CA MET A 317 -32.76 -10.98 -2.58
C MET A 317 -32.25 -10.57 -1.20
N SER A 318 -32.70 -11.22 -0.13
CA SER A 318 -32.28 -10.87 1.24
C SER A 318 -30.77 -11.01 1.47
N LEU A 319 -30.15 -12.01 0.85
CA LEU A 319 -28.71 -12.22 0.94
C LEU A 319 -27.91 -11.08 0.26
N PHE A 320 -28.33 -10.63 -0.94
CA PHE A 320 -27.66 -9.54 -1.64
C PHE A 320 -27.94 -8.16 -1.02
N ILE A 321 -29.15 -7.95 -0.48
CA ILE A 321 -29.46 -6.75 0.34
C ILE A 321 -28.59 -6.75 1.60
N GLY A 322 -28.53 -7.85 2.35
CA GLY A 322 -27.66 -7.99 3.51
C GLY A 322 -26.19 -7.74 3.18
N GLY A 323 -25.70 -8.35 2.09
CA GLY A 323 -24.35 -8.11 1.57
C GLY A 323 -24.09 -6.63 1.26
N THR A 324 -25.07 -5.94 0.66
CA THR A 324 -24.96 -4.49 0.40
C THR A 324 -24.85 -3.70 1.69
N VAL A 325 -25.72 -3.94 2.65
CA VAL A 325 -25.74 -3.24 3.94
C VAL A 325 -24.41 -3.42 4.67
N ILE A 326 -23.91 -4.65 4.81
CA ILE A 326 -22.64 -4.90 5.51
C ILE A 326 -21.43 -4.31 4.76
N LEU A 327 -21.43 -4.31 3.42
CA LEU A 327 -20.37 -3.67 2.64
C LEU A 327 -20.30 -2.15 2.91
N TYR A 328 -21.44 -1.47 2.80
CA TYR A 328 -21.49 -0.03 3.05
C TYR A 328 -21.17 0.30 4.52
N THR A 329 -21.64 -0.52 5.47
CA THR A 329 -21.27 -0.38 6.89
C THR A 329 -19.74 -0.54 7.08
N ALA A 330 -19.11 -1.51 6.44
CA ALA A 330 -17.66 -1.67 6.50
C ALA A 330 -16.91 -0.43 5.97
N ILE A 331 -17.37 0.15 4.86
CA ILE A 331 -16.80 1.40 4.32
C ILE A 331 -17.00 2.55 5.31
N LEU A 332 -18.20 2.71 5.87
CA LEU A 332 -18.50 3.76 6.85
C LEU A 332 -17.62 3.66 8.10
N LEU A 333 -17.39 2.46 8.61
CA LEU A 333 -16.49 2.21 9.75
C LEU A 333 -15.02 2.55 9.41
N GLY A 334 -14.64 2.48 8.14
CA GLY A 334 -13.31 2.83 7.64
C GLY A 334 -13.13 4.31 7.29
N LEU A 335 -14.18 5.14 7.31
CA LEU A 335 -14.07 6.55 6.95
C LEU A 335 -13.27 7.33 7.99
N PRO A 336 -12.32 8.17 7.57
CA PRO A 336 -11.62 9.07 8.46
C PRO A 336 -12.52 10.23 8.92
N LYS A 337 -12.20 10.81 10.08
CA LYS A 337 -13.02 11.84 10.72
C LYS A 337 -13.18 13.14 9.90
N TRP A 338 -12.24 13.40 8.98
CA TRP A 338 -12.29 14.61 8.14
C TRP A 338 -13.30 14.50 6.98
N VAL A 339 -13.85 13.32 6.70
CA VAL A 339 -14.81 13.12 5.62
C VAL A 339 -16.17 13.70 6.00
N THR A 340 -16.68 14.58 5.15
CA THR A 340 -17.98 15.23 5.27
C THR A 340 -18.95 14.74 4.19
N LEU A 341 -20.24 15.07 4.35
CA LEU A 341 -21.25 14.80 3.34
C LEU A 341 -20.92 15.44 1.98
N LYS A 342 -20.25 16.61 1.97
CA LYS A 342 -19.77 17.26 0.74
C LYS A 342 -18.75 16.41 0.01
N HIS A 343 -17.80 15.79 0.73
CA HIS A 343 -16.82 14.87 0.15
C HIS A 343 -17.53 13.64 -0.44
N ILE A 344 -18.49 13.04 0.26
CA ILE A 344 -19.26 11.90 -0.23
C ILE A 344 -20.04 12.27 -1.50
N ALA A 345 -20.75 13.39 -1.50
CA ALA A 345 -21.48 13.88 -2.67
C ALA A 345 -20.52 14.11 -3.86
N SER A 346 -19.38 14.73 -3.63
CA SER A 346 -18.35 14.99 -4.66
C SER A 346 -17.82 13.70 -5.28
N ILE A 347 -17.49 12.68 -4.44
CA ILE A 347 -17.02 11.38 -4.91
C ILE A 347 -18.09 10.65 -5.70
N THR A 348 -19.36 10.72 -5.26
CA THR A 348 -20.48 10.05 -5.94
C THR A 348 -20.57 10.46 -7.40
N THR A 349 -20.27 11.74 -7.73
CA THR A 349 -20.25 12.22 -9.12
C THR A 349 -19.14 11.56 -9.96
N GLN A 350 -18.07 11.05 -9.31
CA GLN A 350 -16.94 10.41 -10.00
C GLN A 350 -17.12 8.88 -10.16
N VAL A 351 -18.10 8.29 -9.47
CA VAL A 351 -18.33 6.82 -9.51
C VAL A 351 -18.45 6.29 -10.95
N PRO A 352 -19.23 6.90 -11.87
CA PRO A 352 -19.32 6.40 -13.24
C PRO A 352 -17.96 6.41 -13.96
N ARG A 353 -17.17 7.48 -13.78
CA ARG A 353 -15.84 7.61 -14.41
C ARG A 353 -14.86 6.56 -13.84
N MET A 354 -14.88 6.37 -12.52
CA MET A 354 -14.04 5.38 -11.85
C MET A 354 -14.43 3.94 -12.26
N LEU A 355 -15.72 3.67 -12.41
CA LEU A 355 -16.22 2.40 -12.89
C LEU A 355 -15.77 2.13 -14.33
N CYS A 356 -15.94 3.09 -15.24
CA CYS A 356 -15.46 3.00 -16.63
C CYS A 356 -13.94 2.78 -16.69
N ALA A 357 -13.15 3.50 -15.87
CA ALA A 357 -11.71 3.32 -15.77
C ALA A 357 -11.34 1.90 -15.33
N THR A 358 -12.06 1.36 -14.32
CA THR A 358 -11.85 0.00 -13.82
C THR A 358 -12.21 -1.06 -14.86
N LEU A 359 -13.35 -0.90 -15.56
CA LEU A 359 -13.75 -1.82 -16.63
C LEU A 359 -12.74 -1.81 -17.79
N ARG A 360 -12.22 -0.63 -18.17
CA ARG A 360 -11.12 -0.54 -19.14
C ARG A 360 -9.87 -1.31 -18.70
N ASN A 361 -9.52 -1.28 -17.43
CA ASN A 361 -8.38 -2.05 -16.91
C ASN A 361 -8.62 -3.55 -16.95
N ILE A 362 -9.86 -4.02 -16.74
CA ILE A 362 -10.20 -5.45 -16.76
C ILE A 362 -10.28 -5.98 -18.20
N PHE A 363 -10.97 -5.26 -19.08
CA PHE A 363 -11.28 -5.71 -20.43
C PHE A 363 -10.39 -5.10 -21.52
N GLY A 364 -9.48 -4.17 -21.17
CA GLY A 364 -8.57 -3.51 -22.10
C GLY A 364 -7.58 -4.47 -22.77
N LYS A 365 -7.06 -4.08 -23.93
CA LYS A 365 -6.10 -4.88 -24.71
C LYS A 365 -4.79 -5.10 -23.92
N LYS A 366 -4.17 -6.28 -24.10
CA LYS A 366 -2.92 -6.68 -23.43
C LYS A 366 -1.74 -5.71 -23.63
N GLY A 367 -1.67 -4.96 -24.73
CA GLY A 367 -0.62 -3.98 -24.99
C GLY A 367 -0.54 -2.82 -23.96
N ASP A 368 -1.65 -2.52 -23.28
CA ASP A 368 -1.68 -1.53 -22.21
C ASP A 368 -1.11 -2.08 -20.86
N LYS A 369 -0.80 -3.36 -20.79
CA LYS A 369 -0.44 -4.09 -19.57
C LYS A 369 1.07 -4.25 -19.34
N GLU A 370 1.89 -4.04 -20.37
CA GLU A 370 3.31 -4.41 -20.36
C GLU A 370 4.29 -3.22 -20.24
N THR A 371 3.84 -1.98 -20.38
CA THR A 371 4.71 -0.82 -20.27
C THR A 371 4.74 -0.27 -18.85
N PHE A 372 5.96 -0.17 -18.27
CA PHE A 372 6.21 0.62 -17.07
C PHE A 372 5.89 2.08 -17.38
N ILE A 373 4.74 2.56 -16.93
CA ILE A 373 4.30 3.94 -17.10
C ILE A 373 4.54 4.67 -15.79
N HIS A 374 5.48 5.61 -15.81
CA HIS A 374 5.68 6.56 -14.71
C HIS A 374 4.37 7.35 -14.46
N THR A 375 3.99 7.48 -13.20
CA THR A 375 2.84 8.30 -12.83
C THR A 375 3.33 9.73 -12.67
N ASP A 376 2.96 10.59 -13.61
CA ASP A 376 3.28 12.02 -13.55
C ASP A 376 2.39 12.67 -12.48
N HIS A 377 2.97 13.18 -11.40
CA HIS A 377 2.26 13.90 -10.34
C HIS A 377 1.99 15.38 -10.68
N GLN A 378 2.46 15.86 -11.83
CA GLN A 378 2.43 17.27 -12.23
C GLN A 378 1.24 17.71 -13.11
N GLN A 379 0.15 16.94 -13.23
CA GLN A 379 -1.03 17.41 -13.97
C GLN A 379 -2.32 17.26 -13.19
#